data_c255f9782f2408b6ba803498837e4b5e
#
_entry.id   c255f9782f2408b6ba803498837e4b5e
#
_cell.length_a   1.000
_cell.length_b   1.000
_cell.length_c   1.000
_cell.angle_alpha   90.00
_cell.angle_beta   90.00
_cell.angle_gamma   90.00
#
_symmetry.space_group_name_H-M   'P 1'
#
loop_
_entity.id
_entity.type
_entity.pdbx_description
1 polymer ?
#
loop_
_entity_poly.entity_id
_entity_poly.type
_entity_poly.pdbx_seq_one_letter_code
_entity_poly.pdbx_strand_id
1 'polypeptide(L)'
;PNSTKMAELIQRYLNDVGVNATIVSYDWATFRRHLQEGLHDSVLIGWSADNGDPDNFYRPLLSCGAIPSGTNRAMWCNEDYDRLLDRAIETEDIDERRVIYQQVNRLLYEKLPLVPIAHAYRYQAFRTELDGMAINPYGGVRFGGVSKVQ
;
A
#
# COMPACT_ATOMS: atom_id res chain seq x y z
N PRO A 1 -0.82 -13.16 -9.96
CA PRO A 1 -0.19 -13.57 -11.23
C PRO A 1 0.78 -12.52 -11.77
N ASN A 2 0.55 -11.22 -11.52
CA ASN A 2 1.42 -10.15 -12.05
C ASN A 2 2.62 -9.83 -11.15
N SER A 3 2.58 -10.16 -9.88
CA SER A 3 3.65 -9.86 -8.91
C SER A 3 4.96 -10.59 -9.25
N THR A 4 4.90 -11.85 -9.70
CA THR A 4 6.08 -12.61 -10.08
C THR A 4 6.79 -11.98 -11.29
N LYS A 5 6.06 -11.66 -12.34
CA LYS A 5 6.64 -10.99 -13.53
C LYS A 5 7.21 -9.61 -13.20
N MET A 6 6.59 -8.90 -12.27
CA MET A 6 7.09 -7.60 -11.81
C MET A 6 8.38 -7.76 -11.01
N ALA A 7 8.46 -8.76 -10.14
CA ALA A 7 9.68 -9.08 -9.40
C ALA A 7 10.83 -9.49 -10.33
N GLU A 8 10.56 -10.32 -11.35
CA GLU A 8 11.55 -10.72 -12.37
C GLU A 8 12.08 -9.51 -13.16
N LEU A 9 11.19 -8.56 -13.50
CA LEU A 9 11.59 -7.35 -14.19
C LEU A 9 12.46 -6.45 -13.31
N ILE A 10 12.08 -6.26 -12.04
CA ILE A 10 12.85 -5.49 -11.07
C ILE A 10 14.23 -6.16 -10.85
N GLN A 11 14.27 -7.47 -10.67
CA GLN A 11 15.53 -8.22 -10.55
C GLN A 11 16.47 -7.95 -11.73
N ARG A 12 15.93 -8.00 -12.96
CA ARG A 12 16.73 -7.71 -14.16
C ARG A 12 17.30 -6.30 -14.13
N TYR A 13 16.48 -5.29 -13.83
CA TYR A 13 16.93 -3.90 -13.76
C TYR A 13 17.99 -3.67 -12.66
N LEU A 14 17.84 -4.34 -11.52
CA LEU A 14 18.83 -4.29 -10.45
C LEU A 14 20.16 -4.93 -10.91
N ASN A 15 20.12 -6.06 -11.60
CA ASN A 15 21.31 -6.72 -12.16
C ASN A 15 22.00 -5.83 -13.21
N ASP A 16 21.24 -5.13 -14.05
CA ASP A 16 21.76 -4.21 -15.08
C ASP A 16 22.59 -3.06 -14.47
N VAL A 17 22.33 -2.70 -13.22
CA VAL A 17 23.08 -1.68 -12.47
C VAL A 17 24.05 -2.27 -11.45
N GLY A 18 24.31 -3.57 -11.51
CA GLY A 18 25.30 -4.26 -10.67
C GLY A 18 24.80 -4.70 -9.30
N VAL A 19 23.50 -4.63 -9.04
CA VAL A 19 22.87 -5.15 -7.81
C VAL A 19 22.40 -6.58 -8.04
N ASN A 20 23.04 -7.55 -7.40
CA ASN A 20 22.67 -8.96 -7.50
C ASN A 20 21.46 -9.25 -6.59
N ALA A 21 20.27 -9.33 -7.18
CA ALA A 21 19.03 -9.60 -6.48
C ALA A 21 18.57 -11.05 -6.64
N THR A 22 18.14 -11.68 -5.56
CA THR A 22 17.57 -13.04 -5.56
C THR A 22 16.09 -12.98 -5.21
N ILE A 23 15.23 -13.52 -6.08
CA ILE A 23 13.80 -13.62 -5.79
C ILE A 23 13.55 -14.86 -4.94
N VAL A 24 12.93 -14.64 -3.79
CA VAL A 24 12.45 -15.72 -2.92
C VAL A 24 10.93 -15.59 -2.81
N SER A 25 10.22 -16.69 -2.96
CA SER A 25 8.77 -16.74 -2.82
C SER A 25 8.36 -17.82 -1.81
N TYR A 26 7.31 -17.53 -1.08
CA TYR A 26 6.77 -18.38 -0.02
C TYR A 26 5.25 -18.57 -0.18
N ASP A 27 4.68 -19.54 0.50
CA ASP A 27 3.26 -19.53 0.76
C ASP A 27 2.87 -18.29 1.60
N TRP A 28 1.60 -17.91 1.56
CA TRP A 28 1.15 -16.65 2.16
C TRP A 28 1.40 -16.56 3.67
N ALA A 29 1.26 -17.65 4.41
CA ALA A 29 1.45 -17.65 5.86
C ALA A 29 2.93 -17.46 6.23
N THR A 30 3.81 -18.19 5.58
CA THR A 30 5.28 -18.06 5.72
C THR A 30 5.76 -16.70 5.29
N PHE A 31 5.26 -16.18 4.14
CA PHE A 31 5.57 -14.84 3.66
C PHE A 31 5.23 -13.76 4.70
N ARG A 32 4.00 -13.79 5.25
CA ARG A 32 3.59 -12.84 6.28
C ARG A 32 4.47 -12.89 7.53
N ARG A 33 4.85 -14.08 7.98
CA ARG A 33 5.73 -14.26 9.14
C ARG A 33 7.11 -13.65 8.86
N HIS A 34 7.73 -13.95 7.72
CA HIS A 34 9.03 -13.37 7.35
C HIS A 34 8.98 -11.84 7.28
N LEU A 35 7.89 -11.27 6.75
CA LEU A 35 7.70 -9.82 6.73
C LEU A 35 7.58 -9.22 8.15
N GLN A 36 6.90 -9.91 9.04
CA GLN A 36 6.72 -9.47 10.41
C GLN A 36 8.02 -9.53 11.21
N GLU A 37 8.84 -10.54 10.94
CA GLU A 37 10.16 -10.76 11.55
C GLU A 37 11.27 -9.92 10.88
N GLY A 38 10.97 -9.19 9.80
CA GLY A 38 11.95 -8.38 9.06
C GLY A 38 12.99 -9.20 8.32
N LEU A 39 12.69 -10.45 7.95
CA LEU A 39 13.58 -11.37 7.26
C LEU A 39 13.58 -11.17 5.73
N HIS A 40 13.80 -9.92 5.30
CA HIS A 40 13.85 -9.54 3.89
C HIS A 40 14.67 -8.26 3.71
N ASP A 41 15.39 -8.15 2.61
CA ASP A 41 16.08 -6.92 2.22
C ASP A 41 15.12 -5.96 1.51
N SER A 42 14.21 -6.50 0.69
CA SER A 42 13.13 -5.77 0.06
C SER A 42 11.90 -6.66 -0.14
N VAL A 43 10.73 -6.06 -0.29
CA VAL A 43 9.50 -6.79 -0.51
C VAL A 43 8.63 -6.11 -1.56
N LEU A 44 8.03 -6.90 -2.46
CA LEU A 44 6.99 -6.45 -3.36
C LEU A 44 5.62 -6.79 -2.77
N ILE A 45 4.91 -5.77 -2.33
CA ILE A 45 3.61 -5.92 -1.67
C ILE A 45 2.67 -4.79 -2.08
N GLY A 46 1.38 -5.02 -2.01
CA GLY A 46 0.36 -4.00 -2.25
C GLY A 46 -0.40 -3.63 -0.98
N TRP A 47 -0.99 -2.46 -1.00
CA TRP A 47 -1.92 -1.97 0.00
C TRP A 47 -3.21 -1.50 -0.64
N SER A 48 -4.33 -1.73 0.02
CA SER A 48 -5.61 -1.13 -0.33
C SER A 48 -6.14 -0.41 0.90
N ALA A 49 -6.35 0.89 0.77
CA ALA A 49 -6.94 1.67 1.85
C ALA A 49 -8.40 1.26 2.09
N ASP A 50 -8.84 1.29 3.33
CA ASP A 50 -10.23 0.95 3.74
C ASP A 50 -11.17 2.14 3.56
N ASN A 51 -10.62 3.33 3.44
CA ASN A 51 -11.35 4.59 3.24
C ASN A 51 -10.54 5.58 2.40
N GLY A 52 -11.08 6.78 2.17
CA GLY A 52 -10.45 7.84 1.38
C GLY A 52 -9.47 8.72 2.15
N ASP A 53 -9.20 8.45 3.42
CA ASP A 53 -8.28 9.24 4.21
C ASP A 53 -6.82 8.83 3.91
N PRO A 54 -5.94 9.78 3.60
CA PRO A 54 -4.51 9.48 3.37
C PRO A 54 -3.82 8.80 4.58
N ASP A 55 -4.24 9.09 5.80
CA ASP A 55 -3.67 8.46 7.01
C ASP A 55 -3.82 6.94 6.99
N ASN A 56 -4.89 6.43 6.38
CA ASN A 56 -5.13 4.98 6.23
C ASN A 56 -4.08 4.27 5.33
N PHE A 57 -3.28 5.04 4.60
CA PHE A 57 -2.13 4.53 3.87
C PHE A 57 -0.82 4.81 4.62
N TYR A 58 -0.60 6.06 5.01
CA TYR A 58 0.71 6.49 5.52
C TYR A 58 1.03 5.90 6.89
N ARG A 59 0.10 5.95 7.83
CA ARG A 59 0.34 5.52 9.22
C ARG A 59 0.59 4.01 9.34
N PRO A 60 -0.27 3.12 8.83
CA PRO A 60 -0.04 1.68 9.00
C PRO A 60 1.18 1.16 8.25
N LEU A 61 1.61 1.82 7.18
CA LEU A 61 2.74 1.32 6.38
C LEU A 61 4.09 1.85 6.82
N LEU A 62 4.17 3.07 7.40
CA LEU A 62 5.44 3.76 7.56
C LEU A 62 5.64 4.43 8.93
N SER A 63 4.63 4.51 9.82
CA SER A 63 4.86 5.05 11.15
C SER A 63 5.75 4.14 12.00
N CYS A 64 6.48 4.72 12.95
CA CYS A 64 7.29 3.98 13.91
C CYS A 64 6.43 3.01 14.74
N GLY A 65 5.23 3.45 15.15
CA GLY A 65 4.27 2.64 15.91
C GLY A 65 3.71 1.44 15.15
N ALA A 66 3.82 1.42 13.82
CA ALA A 66 3.36 0.31 12.99
C ALA A 66 4.40 -0.83 12.83
N ILE A 67 5.64 -0.65 13.30
CA ILE A 67 6.66 -1.71 13.27
C ILE A 67 6.27 -2.88 14.19
N PRO A 68 5.96 -2.67 15.48
CA PRO A 68 5.58 -3.76 16.38
C PRO A 68 4.31 -4.49 15.94
N SER A 69 3.35 -3.80 15.33
CA SER A 69 2.13 -4.43 14.78
C SER A 69 2.41 -5.26 13.53
N GLY A 70 3.61 -5.11 12.96
CA GLY A 70 4.05 -5.81 11.76
C GLY A 70 3.35 -5.35 10.48
N THR A 71 2.80 -4.14 10.41
CA THR A 71 2.24 -3.55 9.19
C THR A 71 3.25 -2.69 8.43
N ASN A 72 4.16 -2.00 9.14
CA ASN A 72 5.30 -1.33 8.55
C ASN A 72 6.39 -2.35 8.16
N ARG A 73 6.35 -2.81 6.91
CA ARG A 73 7.27 -3.82 6.37
C ARG A 73 8.61 -3.24 5.94
N ALA A 74 8.70 -1.92 5.81
CA ALA A 74 9.95 -1.23 5.54
C ALA A 74 10.87 -1.19 6.77
N MET A 75 10.36 -1.50 7.96
CA MET A 75 11.07 -1.38 9.26
C MET A 75 11.69 0.02 9.46
N TRP A 76 11.14 1.00 8.75
CA TRP A 76 11.59 2.38 8.77
C TRP A 76 10.84 3.17 9.85
N CYS A 77 11.58 3.99 10.59
CA CYS A 77 11.04 4.86 11.62
C CYS A 77 11.64 6.26 11.47
N ASN A 78 10.77 7.26 11.48
CA ASN A 78 11.18 8.66 11.44
C ASN A 78 10.19 9.50 12.26
N GLU A 79 10.67 10.11 13.35
CA GLU A 79 9.82 10.87 14.27
C GLU A 79 9.24 12.15 13.63
N ASP A 80 9.95 12.79 12.68
CA ASP A 80 9.41 13.94 11.95
C ASP A 80 8.21 13.52 11.09
N TYR A 81 8.30 12.33 10.50
CA TYR A 81 7.20 11.74 9.76
C TYR A 81 5.98 11.49 10.65
N ASP A 82 6.17 10.86 11.80
CA ASP A 82 5.09 10.59 12.75
C ASP A 82 4.45 11.88 13.24
N ARG A 83 5.25 12.92 13.56
CA ARG A 83 4.74 14.25 13.94
C ARG A 83 3.89 14.91 12.85
N LEU A 84 4.28 14.75 11.59
CA LEU A 84 3.48 15.27 10.46
C LEU A 84 2.13 14.54 10.35
N LEU A 85 2.11 13.22 10.54
CA LEU A 85 0.86 12.46 10.55
C LEU A 85 -0.06 12.85 11.71
N ASP A 86 0.50 13.06 12.91
CA ASP A 86 -0.28 13.49 14.08
C ASP A 86 -0.91 14.87 13.84
N ARG A 87 -0.12 15.82 13.34
CA ARG A 87 -0.66 17.12 12.92
C ARG A 87 -1.76 17.02 11.87
N ALA A 88 -1.59 16.13 10.87
CA ALA A 88 -2.58 15.95 9.81
C ALA A 88 -3.93 15.42 10.35
N ILE A 89 -3.91 14.55 11.36
CA ILE A 89 -5.14 14.06 12.01
C ILE A 89 -5.84 15.15 12.83
N GLU A 90 -5.07 16.00 13.50
CA GLU A 90 -5.58 17.08 14.35
C GLU A 90 -6.08 18.29 13.52
N THR A 91 -5.70 18.37 12.23
CA THR A 91 -6.06 19.48 11.34
C THR A 91 -7.40 19.22 10.66
N GLU A 92 -8.42 20.04 10.96
CA GLU A 92 -9.75 19.96 10.36
C GLU A 92 -9.81 20.64 8.99
N ASP A 93 -9.05 21.73 8.79
CA ASP A 93 -9.00 22.44 7.51
C ASP A 93 -8.35 21.60 6.42
N ILE A 94 -9.10 21.36 5.33
CA ILE A 94 -8.68 20.49 4.24
C ILE A 94 -7.45 21.04 3.50
N ASP A 95 -7.33 22.34 3.35
CA ASP A 95 -6.22 22.94 2.61
C ASP A 95 -4.94 22.94 3.45
N GLU A 96 -5.02 23.22 4.73
CA GLU A 96 -3.90 23.06 5.66
C GLU A 96 -3.47 21.60 5.74
N ARG A 97 -4.41 20.68 5.86
CA ARG A 97 -4.15 19.22 5.88
C ARG A 97 -3.46 18.74 4.60
N ARG A 98 -3.86 19.28 3.45
CA ARG A 98 -3.20 19.01 2.16
C ARG A 98 -1.73 19.45 2.17
N VAL A 99 -1.43 20.61 2.73
CA VAL A 99 -0.04 21.10 2.86
C VAL A 99 0.79 20.18 3.74
N ILE A 100 0.23 19.67 4.82
CA ILE A 100 0.93 18.70 5.70
C ILE A 100 1.24 17.42 4.93
N TYR A 101 0.29 16.84 4.19
CA TYR A 101 0.56 15.65 3.37
C TYR A 101 1.55 15.90 2.22
N GLN A 102 1.64 17.11 1.70
CA GLN A 102 2.73 17.46 0.77
C GLN A 102 4.11 17.40 1.45
N GLN A 103 4.22 17.81 2.73
CA GLN A 103 5.45 17.67 3.50
C GLN A 103 5.78 16.19 3.77
N VAL A 104 4.76 15.38 4.12
CA VAL A 104 4.90 13.93 4.24
C VAL A 104 5.46 13.31 2.96
N ASN A 105 4.87 13.64 1.81
CA ASN A 105 5.34 13.13 0.52
C ASN A 105 6.77 13.57 0.19
N ARG A 106 7.14 14.80 0.49
CA ARG A 106 8.52 15.27 0.29
C ARG A 106 9.50 14.47 1.13
N LEU A 107 9.19 14.24 2.42
CA LEU A 107 10.03 13.45 3.32
C LEU A 107 10.18 12.01 2.82
N LEU A 108 9.09 11.41 2.35
CA LEU A 108 9.14 10.06 1.76
C LEU A 108 9.97 10.00 0.47
N TYR A 109 9.89 11.03 -0.36
CA TYR A 109 10.71 11.12 -1.56
C TYR A 109 12.21 11.25 -1.23
N GLU A 110 12.55 11.99 -0.19
CA GLU A 110 13.94 12.17 0.25
C GLU A 110 14.51 10.92 0.95
N LYS A 111 13.70 10.20 1.69
CA LYS A 111 14.16 9.03 2.50
C LYS A 111 13.94 7.69 1.81
N LEU A 112 13.03 7.62 0.86
CA LEU A 112 12.69 6.43 0.04
C LEU A 112 12.50 5.12 0.84
N PRO A 113 11.71 5.09 1.93
CA PRO A 113 11.44 3.86 2.65
C PRO A 113 10.60 2.87 1.82
N LEU A 114 9.89 3.37 0.82
CA LEU A 114 9.17 2.58 -0.18
C LEU A 114 9.24 3.25 -1.55
N VAL A 115 9.09 2.44 -2.60
CA VAL A 115 9.01 2.89 -3.99
C VAL A 115 7.63 2.55 -4.54
N PRO A 116 6.75 3.54 -4.80
CA PRO A 116 5.47 3.30 -5.46
C PRO A 116 5.71 2.85 -6.90
N ILE A 117 5.16 1.70 -7.29
CA ILE A 117 5.37 1.15 -8.63
C ILE A 117 4.16 1.40 -9.52
N ALA A 118 2.96 1.05 -9.05
CA ALA A 118 1.75 1.18 -9.85
C ALA A 118 0.47 1.15 -9.00
N HIS A 119 -0.57 1.77 -9.53
CA HIS A 119 -1.94 1.60 -9.07
C HIS A 119 -2.67 0.65 -10.02
N ALA A 120 -3.15 -0.48 -9.49
CA ALA A 120 -3.88 -1.45 -10.28
C ALA A 120 -5.32 -1.00 -10.55
N TYR A 121 -5.79 -1.24 -11.77
CA TYR A 121 -7.23 -1.14 -12.06
C TYR A 121 -7.98 -2.24 -11.30
N ARG A 122 -9.14 -1.88 -10.77
CA ARG A 122 -10.08 -2.85 -10.21
C ARG A 122 -11.09 -3.27 -11.25
N TYR A 123 -11.20 -4.56 -11.44
CA TYR A 123 -12.18 -5.18 -12.33
C TYR A 123 -13.16 -6.02 -11.52
N GLN A 124 -14.43 -5.88 -11.81
CA GLN A 124 -15.49 -6.68 -11.20
C GLN A 124 -16.38 -7.25 -12.31
N ALA A 125 -16.40 -8.56 -12.41
CA ALA A 125 -17.28 -9.25 -13.34
C ALA A 125 -18.59 -9.63 -12.64
N PHE A 126 -19.71 -9.45 -13.31
CA PHE A 126 -21.03 -9.86 -12.85
C PHE A 126 -21.88 -10.31 -14.03
N ARG A 127 -22.96 -11.03 -13.74
CA ARG A 127 -23.86 -11.51 -14.78
C ARG A 127 -24.70 -10.36 -15.34
N THR A 128 -25.05 -10.44 -16.61
CA THR A 128 -25.84 -9.43 -17.32
C THR A 128 -27.28 -9.27 -16.77
N GLU A 129 -27.78 -10.31 -16.06
CA GLU A 129 -29.07 -10.26 -15.40
C GLU A 129 -29.07 -9.45 -14.07
N LEU A 130 -27.93 -8.93 -13.67
CA LEU A 130 -27.82 -8.08 -12.47
C LEU A 130 -27.74 -6.61 -12.85
N ASP A 131 -28.55 -5.80 -12.22
CA ASP A 131 -28.52 -4.34 -12.29
C ASP A 131 -28.12 -3.74 -10.95
N GLY A 132 -27.65 -2.47 -10.96
CA GLY A 132 -27.24 -1.75 -9.75
C GLY A 132 -25.87 -2.14 -9.18
N MET A 133 -25.08 -2.93 -9.91
CA MET A 133 -23.71 -3.26 -9.51
C MET A 133 -22.80 -2.04 -9.61
N ALA A 134 -22.11 -1.70 -8.52
CA ALA A 134 -21.16 -0.60 -8.47
C ALA A 134 -19.80 -1.07 -7.90
N ILE A 135 -18.71 -0.64 -8.54
CA ILE A 135 -17.36 -0.92 -8.05
C ILE A 135 -17.11 -0.07 -6.79
N ASN A 136 -16.74 -0.74 -5.71
CA ASN A 136 -16.26 -0.08 -4.51
C ASN A 136 -14.76 0.22 -4.64
N PRO A 137 -14.32 1.49 -4.64
CA PRO A 137 -12.90 1.83 -4.78
C PRO A 137 -12.02 1.30 -3.65
N TYR A 138 -12.58 1.07 -2.47
CA TYR A 138 -11.87 0.56 -1.30
C TYR A 138 -11.88 -0.96 -1.17
N GLY A 139 -12.45 -1.68 -2.11
CA GLY A 139 -12.55 -3.13 -2.10
C GLY A 139 -13.89 -3.66 -1.64
N GLY A 140 -14.02 -4.98 -1.65
CA GLY A 140 -15.27 -5.65 -1.38
C GLY A 140 -16.32 -5.47 -2.47
N VAL A 141 -17.47 -6.08 -2.27
CA VAL A 141 -18.65 -6.00 -3.15
C VAL A 141 -19.80 -5.44 -2.33
N ARG A 142 -20.43 -4.37 -2.85
CA ARG A 142 -21.66 -3.83 -2.26
C ARG A 142 -22.85 -4.43 -2.99
N PHE A 143 -23.68 -5.15 -2.26
CA PHE A 143 -24.91 -5.75 -2.78
C PHE A 143 -26.15 -4.88 -2.54
N GLY A 144 -26.04 -3.80 -1.77
CA GLY A 144 -27.13 -2.85 -1.57
C GLY A 144 -27.48 -2.16 -2.89
N GLY A 145 -28.71 -2.28 -3.32
CA GLY A 145 -29.19 -1.75 -4.60
C GLY A 145 -29.06 -2.71 -5.78
N VAL A 146 -28.47 -3.89 -5.60
CA VAL A 146 -28.39 -4.89 -6.66
C VAL A 146 -29.71 -5.61 -6.81
N SER A 147 -30.23 -5.69 -8.04
CA SER A 147 -31.46 -6.39 -8.40
C SER A 147 -31.21 -7.31 -9.58
N LYS A 148 -32.09 -8.28 -9.72
CA LYS A 148 -32.12 -9.13 -10.91
C LYS A 148 -33.06 -8.52 -11.93
N VAL A 149 -32.56 -8.30 -13.14
CA VAL A 149 -33.39 -7.91 -14.29
C VAL A 149 -34.23 -9.11 -14.69
N GLN A 150 -35.53 -8.92 -14.83
CA GLN A 150 -36.47 -9.95 -15.29
C GLN A 150 -36.38 -10.12 -16.82
#